data_0c140578ad55b97ac9daddaefaa563ae
#
_entry.id   0c140578ad55b97ac9daddaefaa563ae
#
_cell.length_a   1.000
_cell.length_b   1.000
_cell.length_c   1.000
_cell.angle_alpha   90.00
_cell.angle_beta   90.00
_cell.angle_gamma   90.00
#
_symmetry.space_group_name_H-M   'P 1'
#
loop_
_entity.id
_entity.type
_entity.pdbx_description
1 polymer ?
#
loop_
_entity_poly.entity_id
_entity_poly.type
_entity_poly.pdbx_seq_one_letter_code
_entity_poly.pdbx_strand_id
1 'polypeptide(L)'
;MIFKSVVAGLCILAVIYGIVVKSRYYFNIGYFVFGIFIVIDQLTLFASSNDIIHLALAALWSTQVVLTIPNNLPPLTRDGSVIAKTAVPKIMLSLSIINFFGAYYVTLVDYIPFEAMYGHILLGIFPLAPAYFILFDKIEIVDK
;
A
#
# COMPACT_ATOMS: atom_id res chain seq x y z
N MET A 1 -3.60 -12.82 17.66
CA MET A 1 -4.56 -12.45 16.61
C MET A 1 -5.13 -11.04 16.80
N ILE A 2 -5.75 -10.71 17.93
CA ILE A 2 -6.37 -9.39 18.20
C ILE A 2 -5.43 -8.20 17.98
N PHE A 3 -4.20 -8.26 18.45
CA PHE A 3 -3.21 -7.17 18.29
C PHE A 3 -2.96 -6.82 16.80
N LYS A 4 -2.79 -7.83 15.96
CA LYS A 4 -2.57 -7.64 14.52
C LYS A 4 -3.75 -6.91 13.87
N SER A 5 -4.98 -7.31 14.21
CA SER A 5 -6.20 -6.67 13.69
C SER A 5 -6.36 -5.22 14.16
N VAL A 6 -5.99 -4.93 15.41
CA VAL A 6 -6.04 -3.56 15.94
C VAL A 6 -5.04 -2.66 15.21
N VAL A 7 -3.79 -3.10 15.04
CA VAL A 7 -2.77 -2.32 14.32
C VAL A 7 -3.20 -2.08 12.87
N ALA A 8 -3.66 -3.10 12.17
CA ALA A 8 -4.18 -2.96 10.80
C ALA A 8 -5.35 -1.97 10.74
N GLY A 9 -6.30 -2.06 11.67
CA GLY A 9 -7.43 -1.14 11.75
C GLY A 9 -7.01 0.32 11.95
N LEU A 10 -6.06 0.58 12.85
CA LEU A 10 -5.53 1.94 13.07
C LEU A 10 -4.81 2.49 11.83
N CYS A 11 -4.05 1.67 11.13
CA CYS A 11 -3.39 2.07 9.89
C CYS A 11 -4.42 2.43 8.80
N ILE A 12 -5.46 1.61 8.64
CA ILE A 12 -6.55 1.88 7.69
C ILE A 12 -7.27 3.19 8.04
N LEU A 13 -7.55 3.43 9.33
CA LEU A 13 -8.16 4.68 9.78
C LEU A 13 -7.26 5.90 9.47
N ALA A 14 -5.94 5.78 9.64
CA ALA A 14 -5.00 6.85 9.27
C ALA A 14 -5.03 7.13 7.77
N VAL A 15 -5.08 6.09 6.93
CA VAL A 15 -5.20 6.22 5.47
C VAL A 15 -6.51 6.92 5.09
N ILE A 16 -7.65 6.46 5.64
CA ILE A 16 -8.97 7.05 5.38
C ILE A 16 -8.99 8.51 5.83
N TYR A 17 -8.47 8.80 7.04
CA TYR A 17 -8.35 10.16 7.54
C TYR A 17 -7.52 11.03 6.60
N GLY A 18 -6.36 10.53 6.13
CA GLY A 18 -5.52 11.22 5.16
C GLY A 18 -6.27 11.58 3.87
N ILE A 19 -7.11 10.67 3.36
CA ILE A 19 -7.96 10.94 2.19
C ILE A 19 -9.00 12.04 2.48
N VAL A 20 -9.69 11.93 3.61
CA VAL A 20 -10.76 12.88 3.98
C VAL A 20 -10.21 14.30 4.19
N VAL A 21 -9.09 14.43 4.88
CA VAL A 21 -8.46 15.75 5.14
C VAL A 21 -7.52 16.18 4.01
N LYS A 22 -7.41 15.39 2.93
CA LYS A 22 -6.51 15.63 1.79
C LYS A 22 -5.04 15.81 2.20
N SER A 23 -4.61 15.07 3.23
CA SER A 23 -3.24 15.11 3.76
C SER A 23 -2.44 13.90 3.31
N ARG A 24 -1.41 14.12 2.48
CA ARG A 24 -0.48 13.05 2.09
C ARG A 24 0.29 12.49 3.28
N TYR A 25 0.56 13.30 4.27
CA TYR A 25 1.29 12.86 5.45
C TYR A 25 0.54 11.74 6.17
N TYR A 26 -0.74 11.95 6.51
CA TYR A 26 -1.54 10.93 7.19
C TYR A 26 -1.79 9.70 6.31
N PHE A 27 -2.02 9.90 5.01
CA PHE A 27 -2.13 8.82 4.05
C PHE A 27 -0.86 7.96 4.01
N ASN A 28 0.30 8.59 3.86
CA ASN A 28 1.58 7.89 3.77
C ASN A 28 1.96 7.22 5.08
N ILE A 29 1.75 7.86 6.24
CA ILE A 29 2.11 7.26 7.52
C ILE A 29 1.28 6.00 7.81
N GLY A 30 0.00 5.98 7.41
CA GLY A 30 -0.84 4.79 7.52
C GLY A 30 -0.27 3.61 6.72
N TYR A 31 0.07 3.84 5.44
CA TYR A 31 0.68 2.81 4.59
C TYR A 31 2.09 2.43 5.03
N PHE A 32 2.90 3.40 5.47
CA PHE A 32 4.26 3.16 5.95
C PHE A 32 4.26 2.22 7.16
N VAL A 33 3.48 2.56 8.19
CA VAL A 33 3.40 1.73 9.41
C VAL A 33 2.81 0.36 9.10
N PHE A 34 1.75 0.30 8.28
CA PHE A 34 1.16 -0.96 7.84
C PHE A 34 2.17 -1.81 7.07
N GLY A 35 2.90 -1.19 6.14
CA GLY A 35 3.93 -1.89 5.35
C GLY A 35 5.04 -2.48 6.23
N ILE A 36 5.57 -1.71 7.19
CA ILE A 36 6.57 -2.23 8.15
C ILE A 36 6.02 -3.43 8.91
N PHE A 37 4.77 -3.33 9.37
CA PHE A 37 4.14 -4.42 10.11
C PHE A 37 4.03 -5.69 9.25
N ILE A 38 3.61 -5.57 7.99
CA ILE A 38 3.53 -6.72 7.07
C ILE A 38 4.93 -7.29 6.78
N VAL A 39 5.94 -6.45 6.55
CA VAL A 39 7.31 -6.92 6.31
C VAL A 39 7.81 -7.76 7.49
N ILE A 40 7.65 -7.28 8.73
CA ILE A 40 8.05 -8.02 9.93
C ILE A 40 7.28 -9.34 10.05
N ASP A 41 5.97 -9.32 9.80
CA ASP A 41 5.12 -10.52 9.85
C ASP A 41 5.57 -11.56 8.82
N GLN A 42 5.80 -11.15 7.57
CA GLN A 42 6.25 -12.04 6.50
C GLN A 42 7.67 -12.59 6.76
N LEU A 43 8.61 -11.79 7.27
CA LEU A 43 9.92 -12.27 7.65
C LEU A 43 9.86 -13.28 8.81
N THR A 44 8.96 -13.07 9.77
CA THR A 44 8.72 -14.02 10.87
C THR A 44 8.15 -15.34 10.35
N LEU A 45 7.20 -15.28 9.41
CA LEU A 45 6.65 -16.47 8.76
C LEU A 45 7.71 -17.20 7.93
N PHE A 46 8.54 -16.49 7.19
CA PHE A 46 9.65 -17.08 6.46
C PHE A 46 10.62 -17.80 7.41
N ALA A 47 10.99 -17.17 8.51
CA ALA A 47 11.90 -17.78 9.50
C ALA A 47 11.33 -19.07 10.14
N SER A 48 10.00 -19.20 10.22
CA SER A 48 9.34 -20.37 10.81
C SER A 48 9.02 -21.48 9.81
N SER A 49 8.67 -21.13 8.56
CA SER A 49 8.23 -22.08 7.52
C SER A 49 9.29 -22.38 6.47
N ASN A 50 10.28 -21.50 6.32
CA ASN A 50 11.28 -21.49 5.23
C ASN A 50 10.64 -21.44 3.82
N ASP A 51 9.39 -20.92 3.73
CA ASP A 51 8.69 -20.76 2.47
C ASP A 51 9.10 -19.45 1.78
N ILE A 52 9.71 -19.56 0.62
CA ILE A 52 10.25 -18.45 -0.19
C ILE A 52 9.18 -17.40 -0.53
N ILE A 53 7.89 -17.77 -0.54
CA ILE A 53 6.81 -16.85 -0.85
C ILE A 53 6.73 -15.72 0.18
N HIS A 54 6.98 -16.02 1.45
CA HIS A 54 7.01 -15.00 2.51
C HIS A 54 8.15 -14.00 2.31
N LEU A 55 9.29 -14.46 1.81
CA LEU A 55 10.40 -13.57 1.46
C LEU A 55 10.04 -12.65 0.27
N ALA A 56 9.37 -13.20 -0.76
CA ALA A 56 8.89 -12.42 -1.90
C ALA A 56 7.86 -11.37 -1.47
N LEU A 57 6.91 -11.72 -0.59
CA LEU A 57 5.95 -10.77 -0.03
C LEU A 57 6.64 -9.68 0.81
N ALA A 58 7.61 -10.05 1.65
CA ALA A 58 8.39 -9.09 2.41
C ALA A 58 9.12 -8.09 1.50
N ALA A 59 9.71 -8.57 0.39
CA ALA A 59 10.38 -7.70 -0.59
C ALA A 59 9.41 -6.73 -1.28
N LEU A 60 8.23 -7.21 -1.71
CA LEU A 60 7.19 -6.36 -2.30
C LEU A 60 6.72 -5.27 -1.33
N TRP A 61 6.42 -5.64 -0.09
CA TRP A 61 6.00 -4.68 0.94
C TRP A 61 7.12 -3.73 1.35
N SER A 62 8.39 -4.17 1.32
CA SER A 62 9.54 -3.26 1.55
C SER A 62 9.60 -2.16 0.50
N THR A 63 9.30 -2.44 -0.76
CA THR A 63 9.17 -1.42 -1.80
C THR A 63 8.08 -0.40 -1.45
N GLN A 64 6.93 -0.86 -0.98
CA GLN A 64 5.84 0.01 -0.54
C GLN A 64 6.24 0.87 0.67
N VAL A 65 6.97 0.29 1.64
CA VAL A 65 7.50 1.02 2.81
C VAL A 65 8.39 2.17 2.35
N VAL A 66 9.34 1.92 1.44
CA VAL A 66 10.26 2.95 0.93
C VAL A 66 9.50 4.07 0.22
N LEU A 67 8.51 3.73 -0.61
CA LEU A 67 7.71 4.72 -1.36
C LEU A 67 6.80 5.57 -0.46
N THR A 68 6.42 5.06 0.72
CA THR A 68 5.50 5.73 1.64
C THR A 68 6.18 6.41 2.83
N ILE A 69 7.52 6.49 2.86
CA ILE A 69 8.23 7.25 3.90
C ILE A 69 7.69 8.70 3.92
N PRO A 70 7.11 9.18 5.03
CA PRO A 70 6.36 10.44 5.04
C PRO A 70 7.14 11.68 4.59
N ASN A 71 8.44 11.70 4.83
CA ASN A 71 9.31 12.85 4.54
C ASN A 71 9.96 12.82 3.15
N ASN A 72 9.74 11.77 2.36
CA ASN A 72 10.36 11.63 1.04
C ASN A 72 9.53 12.27 -0.08
N LEU A 73 8.33 12.75 0.22
CA LEU A 73 7.52 13.48 -0.74
C LEU A 73 7.72 14.97 -0.50
N PRO A 74 8.27 15.72 -1.47
CA PRO A 74 8.38 17.16 -1.36
C PRO A 74 6.99 17.77 -1.21
N PRO A 75 6.88 18.94 -0.54
CA PRO A 75 5.62 19.67 -0.48
C PRO A 75 5.10 19.89 -1.90
N LEU A 76 3.79 19.82 -2.09
CA LEU A 76 3.13 20.14 -3.37
C LEU A 76 3.17 21.65 -3.60
N THR A 77 4.34 22.18 -3.82
CA THR A 77 4.51 23.51 -4.41
C THR A 77 4.26 23.40 -5.91
N ARG A 78 3.98 24.53 -6.59
CA ARG A 78 3.78 24.57 -8.03
C ARG A 78 4.91 23.87 -8.80
N ASP A 79 6.13 23.92 -8.28
CA ASP A 79 7.33 23.28 -8.84
C ASP A 79 7.50 21.82 -8.36
N GLY A 80 6.94 21.44 -7.21
CA GLY A 80 6.90 20.09 -6.69
C GLY A 80 5.79 19.22 -7.28
N SER A 81 4.86 19.79 -8.05
CA SER A 81 3.73 19.07 -8.65
C SER A 81 4.15 17.94 -9.57
N VAL A 82 5.26 18.09 -10.30
CA VAL A 82 5.79 17.04 -11.20
C VAL A 82 6.23 15.82 -10.40
N ILE A 83 6.91 16.00 -9.27
CA ILE A 83 7.37 14.89 -8.42
C ILE A 83 6.19 14.21 -7.73
N ALA A 84 5.23 14.98 -7.27
CA ALA A 84 4.00 14.42 -6.69
C ALA A 84 3.17 13.65 -7.72
N LYS A 85 3.08 14.16 -8.95
CA LYS A 85 2.43 13.47 -10.08
C LYS A 85 3.11 12.15 -10.43
N THR A 86 4.39 11.99 -10.17
CA THR A 86 5.12 10.74 -10.44
C THR A 86 5.17 9.83 -9.22
N ALA A 87 5.30 10.36 -8.00
CA ALA A 87 5.42 9.58 -6.78
C ALA A 87 4.09 8.92 -6.38
N VAL A 88 3.00 9.68 -6.37
CA VAL A 88 1.69 9.15 -5.97
C VAL A 88 1.19 8.04 -6.90
N PRO A 89 1.23 8.17 -8.23
CA PRO A 89 0.90 7.06 -9.13
C PRO A 89 1.77 5.82 -8.92
N LYS A 90 3.07 5.98 -8.64
CA LYS A 90 3.95 4.85 -8.34
C LYS A 90 3.53 4.10 -7.07
N ILE A 91 3.16 4.83 -6.01
CA ILE A 91 2.60 4.23 -4.79
C ILE A 91 1.31 3.46 -5.12
N MET A 92 0.40 4.05 -5.88
CA MET A 92 -0.86 3.42 -6.27
C MET A 92 -0.64 2.17 -7.12
N LEU A 93 0.29 2.23 -8.09
CA LEU A 93 0.65 1.08 -8.91
C LEU A 93 1.30 -0.04 -8.09
N SER A 94 2.18 0.29 -7.13
CA SER A 94 2.78 -0.72 -6.25
C SER A 94 1.73 -1.40 -5.36
N LEU A 95 0.74 -0.65 -4.86
CA LEU A 95 -0.40 -1.22 -4.12
C LEU A 95 -1.21 -2.19 -4.99
N SER A 96 -1.46 -1.83 -6.25
CA SER A 96 -2.15 -2.72 -7.20
C SER A 96 -1.37 -4.01 -7.42
N ILE A 97 -0.06 -3.92 -7.66
CA ILE A 97 0.82 -5.08 -7.86
C ILE A 97 0.82 -5.98 -6.63
N ILE A 98 0.97 -5.41 -5.43
CA ILE A 98 0.94 -6.17 -4.16
C ILE A 98 -0.40 -6.92 -4.01
N ASN A 99 -1.51 -6.25 -4.29
CA ASN A 99 -2.83 -6.87 -4.16
C ASN A 99 -3.08 -7.93 -5.23
N PHE A 100 -2.69 -7.72 -6.49
CA PHE A 100 -2.80 -8.76 -7.52
C PHE A 100 -1.91 -9.97 -7.22
N PHE A 101 -0.71 -9.74 -6.66
CA PHE A 101 0.13 -10.82 -6.18
C PHE A 101 -0.53 -11.55 -5.00
N GLY A 102 -1.17 -10.83 -4.08
CA GLY A 102 -1.97 -11.40 -3.00
C GLY A 102 -3.14 -12.24 -3.50
N ALA A 103 -3.86 -11.76 -4.52
CA ALA A 103 -4.93 -12.53 -5.19
C ALA A 103 -4.40 -13.84 -5.77
N TYR A 104 -3.27 -13.79 -6.46
CA TYR A 104 -2.61 -14.99 -7.00
C TYR A 104 -2.16 -15.92 -5.88
N TYR A 105 -1.56 -15.38 -4.82
CA TYR A 105 -1.11 -16.18 -3.68
C TYR A 105 -2.24 -16.97 -3.01
N VAL A 106 -3.43 -16.38 -2.86
CA VAL A 106 -4.61 -17.08 -2.32
C VAL A 106 -4.92 -18.34 -3.12
N THR A 107 -4.65 -18.36 -4.43
CA THR A 107 -4.90 -19.56 -5.26
C THR A 107 -3.87 -20.67 -5.06
N LEU A 108 -2.76 -20.39 -4.37
CA LEU A 108 -1.66 -21.34 -4.14
C LEU A 108 -1.70 -21.99 -2.76
N VAL A 109 -2.56 -21.51 -1.86
CA VAL A 109 -2.59 -21.94 -0.46
C VAL A 109 -4.00 -22.29 0.00
N ASP A 110 -4.13 -23.38 0.76
CA ASP A 110 -5.42 -23.89 1.20
C ASP A 110 -5.90 -23.30 2.54
N TYR A 111 -5.02 -22.61 3.28
CA TYR A 111 -5.33 -22.08 4.60
C TYR A 111 -5.97 -20.67 4.58
N ILE A 112 -6.06 -20.05 3.41
CA ILE A 112 -6.75 -18.75 3.19
C ILE A 112 -8.06 -19.03 2.46
N PRO A 113 -9.21 -18.51 2.93
CA PRO A 113 -10.47 -18.62 2.21
C PRO A 113 -10.35 -18.07 0.79
N PHE A 114 -10.81 -18.84 -0.19
CA PHE A 114 -10.71 -18.46 -1.62
C PHE A 114 -11.38 -17.10 -1.92
N GLU A 115 -12.39 -16.74 -1.14
CA GLU A 115 -13.10 -15.45 -1.23
C GLU A 115 -12.17 -14.25 -1.00
N ALA A 116 -11.07 -14.44 -0.26
CA ALA A 116 -10.07 -13.40 -0.05
C ALA A 116 -9.42 -12.94 -1.37
N MET A 117 -9.39 -13.80 -2.39
CA MET A 117 -8.94 -13.44 -3.74
C MET A 117 -9.73 -12.26 -4.30
N TYR A 118 -11.05 -12.26 -4.15
CA TYR A 118 -11.89 -11.16 -4.65
C TYR A 118 -11.58 -9.84 -3.93
N GLY A 119 -11.33 -9.90 -2.61
CA GLY A 119 -10.88 -8.74 -1.85
C GLY A 119 -9.58 -8.15 -2.38
N HIS A 120 -8.59 -8.99 -2.64
CA HIS A 120 -7.32 -8.57 -3.23
C HIS A 120 -7.49 -8.03 -4.65
N ILE A 121 -8.34 -8.63 -5.49
CA ILE A 121 -8.62 -8.10 -6.83
C ILE A 121 -9.23 -6.69 -6.73
N LEU A 122 -10.23 -6.49 -5.89
CA LEU A 122 -10.85 -5.17 -5.69
C LEU A 122 -9.84 -4.13 -5.19
N LEU A 123 -9.04 -4.49 -4.19
CA LEU A 123 -7.98 -3.64 -3.66
C LEU A 123 -6.84 -3.40 -4.66
N GLY A 124 -6.66 -4.28 -5.64
CA GLY A 124 -5.74 -4.09 -6.75
C GLY A 124 -6.27 -3.13 -7.82
N ILE A 125 -7.56 -3.19 -8.11
CA ILE A 125 -8.20 -2.32 -9.11
C ILE A 125 -8.39 -0.89 -8.59
N PHE A 126 -8.80 -0.75 -7.33
CA PHE A 126 -9.15 0.55 -6.74
C PHE A 126 -8.04 1.62 -6.89
N PRO A 127 -6.75 1.34 -6.63
CA PRO A 127 -5.70 2.34 -6.78
C PRO A 127 -5.39 2.73 -8.24
N LEU A 128 -5.78 1.90 -9.22
CA LEU A 128 -5.54 2.20 -10.64
C LEU A 128 -6.34 3.41 -11.12
N ALA A 129 -7.54 3.64 -10.58
CA ALA A 129 -8.36 4.77 -10.95
C ALA A 129 -7.69 6.12 -10.60
N PRO A 130 -7.30 6.40 -9.33
CA PRO A 130 -6.59 7.62 -9.00
C PRO A 130 -5.23 7.72 -9.70
N ALA A 131 -4.50 6.62 -9.88
CA ALA A 131 -3.25 6.62 -10.63
C ALA A 131 -3.47 7.10 -12.08
N TYR A 132 -4.49 6.59 -12.76
CA TYR A 132 -4.86 7.03 -14.10
C TYR A 132 -5.19 8.52 -14.14
N PHE A 133 -6.08 8.98 -13.26
CA PHE A 133 -6.51 10.38 -13.26
C PHE A 133 -5.37 11.35 -12.98
N ILE A 134 -4.40 10.96 -12.13
CA ILE A 134 -3.22 11.80 -11.82
C ILE A 134 -2.23 11.80 -12.99
N LEU A 135 -1.95 10.63 -13.59
CA LEU A 135 -0.99 10.51 -14.69
C LEU A 135 -1.44 11.27 -15.95
N PHE A 136 -2.74 11.35 -16.18
CA PHE A 136 -3.32 12.00 -17.36
C PHE A 136 -3.86 13.42 -17.07
N ASP A 137 -3.40 14.06 -15.99
CA ASP A 137 -3.77 15.43 -15.61
C ASP A 137 -5.28 15.68 -15.48
N LYS A 138 -6.04 14.62 -15.13
CA LYS A 138 -7.49 14.72 -14.92
C LYS A 138 -7.87 15.24 -13.54
N ILE A 139 -6.96 15.14 -12.58
CA ILE A 139 -7.11 15.61 -11.20
C ILE A 139 -5.84 16.35 -10.79
N GLU A 140 -5.99 17.56 -10.25
CA GLU A 140 -4.93 18.28 -9.57
C GLU A 140 -4.82 17.83 -8.12
N ILE A 141 -3.61 17.41 -7.70
CA ILE A 141 -3.32 17.14 -6.29
C ILE A 141 -2.90 18.44 -5.65
N VAL A 142 -3.77 19.00 -4.82
CA VAL A 142 -3.46 20.19 -4.02
C VAL A 142 -3.25 19.72 -2.58
N ASP A 143 -2.05 19.92 -2.04
CA ASP A 143 -1.77 19.83 -0.61
C ASP A 143 -2.29 21.09 0.09
N LYS A 144 -2.98 20.91 1.19
CA LYS A 144 -3.34 22.00 2.09
C LYS A 144 -2.36 22.08 3.26
#